data_4401ad93ec9f8188de86e3b25025b976
#
_entry.id   4401ad93ec9f8188de86e3b25025b976
#
_cell.length_a   1.000
_cell.length_b   1.000
_cell.length_c   1.000
_cell.angle_alpha   90.00
_cell.angle_beta   90.00
_cell.angle_gamma   90.00
#
_symmetry.space_group_name_H-M   'P 1'
#
loop_
_entity.id
_entity.type
_entity.pdbx_description
1 polymer ?
#
loop_
_entity_poly.entity_id
_entity_poly.type
_entity_poly.pdbx_seq_one_letter_code
_entity_poly.pdbx_strand_id
1 'polypeptide(L)'
;MSLESLYFKKDFYYNAQLVEKFIMIIQTSTNEKRVRAFKSLVFKMMKDIVKKNMANYLNLLRNSGVQDLPDRDDLLADCFIIFDKCVERYLVGRGYNFYFYFNKSLSRNFYRDYQKEIKRNNSDKEITDVMTIVNSSFHVTEIHESEIFIMSHLGFTDTEMMICKSKISGQKTSEFLRGHPDITSVQYSRALRNIKDKLLKAKENKDI
;
A
#
# COMPACT_ATOMS: atom_id res chain seq x y z
N MET A 1 -13.65 -38.44 -11.60
CA MET A 1 -12.35 -37.71 -11.75
C MET A 1 -11.96 -37.83 -13.21
N SER A 2 -11.93 -36.73 -13.97
CA SER A 2 -11.58 -36.75 -15.38
C SER A 2 -10.08 -36.97 -15.55
N LEU A 3 -9.70 -37.66 -16.64
CA LEU A 3 -8.28 -37.91 -17.03
C LEU A 3 -7.49 -36.57 -17.14
N GLU A 4 -8.15 -35.49 -17.54
CA GLU A 4 -7.57 -34.16 -17.60
C GLU A 4 -7.11 -33.62 -16.22
N SER A 5 -7.84 -33.92 -15.13
CA SER A 5 -7.43 -33.51 -13.79
C SER A 5 -6.16 -34.23 -13.28
N LEU A 6 -5.88 -35.40 -13.80
CA LEU A 6 -4.67 -36.20 -13.50
C LEU A 6 -3.44 -35.73 -14.31
N TYR A 7 -3.65 -35.29 -15.55
CA TYR A 7 -2.59 -34.70 -16.37
C TYR A 7 -2.12 -33.37 -15.83
N PHE A 8 -3.06 -32.47 -15.46
CA PHE A 8 -2.73 -31.19 -14.83
C PHE A 8 -1.96 -31.36 -13.51
N LYS A 9 -2.29 -32.37 -12.69
CA LYS A 9 -1.54 -32.66 -11.47
C LYS A 9 -0.11 -33.14 -11.77
N LYS A 10 0.10 -33.92 -12.79
CA LYS A 10 1.42 -34.49 -13.16
C LYS A 10 2.36 -33.37 -13.65
N ASP A 11 1.88 -32.47 -14.50
CA ASP A 11 2.65 -31.32 -14.98
C ASP A 11 2.95 -30.31 -13.87
N PHE A 12 2.03 -30.13 -12.95
CA PHE A 12 2.26 -29.27 -11.78
C PHE A 12 3.38 -29.81 -10.87
N TYR A 13 3.38 -31.10 -10.57
CA TYR A 13 4.44 -31.71 -9.75
C TYR A 13 5.80 -31.69 -10.45
N TYR A 14 5.81 -31.92 -11.74
CA TYR A 14 7.06 -31.87 -12.54
C TYR A 14 7.62 -30.42 -12.54
N ASN A 15 6.80 -29.44 -12.77
CA ASN A 15 7.20 -28.04 -12.73
C ASN A 15 7.68 -27.62 -11.33
N ALA A 16 7.04 -28.09 -10.26
CA ALA A 16 7.45 -27.79 -8.89
C ALA A 16 8.85 -28.31 -8.57
N GLN A 17 9.15 -29.56 -8.94
CA GLN A 17 10.48 -30.14 -8.76
C GLN A 17 11.55 -29.43 -9.60
N LEU A 18 11.21 -29.03 -10.83
CA LEU A 18 12.10 -28.27 -11.70
C LEU A 18 12.42 -26.90 -11.11
N VAL A 19 11.41 -26.22 -10.58
CA VAL A 19 11.59 -24.93 -9.89
C VAL A 19 12.50 -25.07 -8.68
N GLU A 20 12.32 -26.10 -7.87
CA GLU A 20 13.20 -26.34 -6.71
C GLU A 20 14.65 -26.58 -7.11
N LYS A 21 14.90 -27.34 -8.19
CA LYS A 21 16.24 -27.50 -8.75
C LYS A 21 16.85 -26.15 -9.19
N PHE A 22 16.06 -25.30 -9.85
CA PHE A 22 16.54 -23.98 -10.25
C PHE A 22 16.83 -23.08 -9.04
N ILE A 23 15.99 -23.12 -8.00
CA ILE A 23 16.25 -22.40 -6.74
C ILE A 23 17.56 -22.86 -6.11
N MET A 24 17.83 -24.17 -6.05
CA MET A 24 19.11 -24.68 -5.56
C MET A 24 20.30 -24.13 -6.37
N ILE A 25 20.18 -24.12 -7.71
CA ILE A 25 21.23 -23.54 -8.57
C ILE A 25 21.44 -22.07 -8.29
N ILE A 26 20.35 -21.29 -8.12
CA ILE A 26 20.43 -19.86 -7.80
C ILE A 26 21.16 -19.64 -6.47
N GLN A 27 20.83 -20.43 -5.43
CA GLN A 27 21.38 -20.29 -4.08
C GLN A 27 22.84 -20.75 -3.98
N THR A 28 23.29 -21.66 -4.83
CA THR A 28 24.66 -22.25 -4.77
C THR A 28 25.62 -21.68 -5.81
N SER A 29 25.13 -21.01 -6.85
CA SER A 29 25.97 -20.52 -7.94
C SER A 29 26.64 -19.19 -7.58
N THR A 30 27.94 -19.10 -7.84
CA THR A 30 28.74 -17.87 -7.74
C THR A 30 28.71 -17.03 -9.03
N ASN A 31 28.19 -17.58 -10.13
CA ASN A 31 28.13 -16.89 -11.41
C ASN A 31 26.86 -16.02 -11.50
N GLU A 32 27.01 -14.71 -11.35
CA GLU A 32 25.91 -13.75 -11.38
C GLU A 32 25.05 -13.80 -12.64
N LYS A 33 25.65 -13.97 -13.83
CA LYS A 33 24.90 -14.03 -15.10
C LYS A 33 23.97 -15.26 -15.09
N ARG A 34 24.47 -16.38 -14.59
CA ARG A 34 23.70 -17.62 -14.45
C ARG A 34 22.58 -17.44 -13.43
N VAL A 35 22.86 -16.85 -12.27
CA VAL A 35 21.88 -16.54 -11.23
C VAL A 35 20.74 -15.66 -11.78
N ARG A 36 21.08 -14.57 -12.48
CA ARG A 36 20.07 -13.68 -13.10
C ARG A 36 19.21 -14.40 -14.13
N ALA A 37 19.80 -15.24 -14.98
CA ALA A 37 19.07 -16.01 -15.98
C ALA A 37 18.07 -16.99 -15.34
N PHE A 38 18.50 -17.72 -14.31
CA PHE A 38 17.61 -18.65 -13.60
C PHE A 38 16.53 -17.93 -12.79
N LYS A 39 16.84 -16.82 -12.13
CA LYS A 39 15.82 -15.97 -11.46
C LYS A 39 14.75 -15.53 -12.44
N SER A 40 15.13 -15.01 -13.60
CA SER A 40 14.18 -14.59 -14.64
C SER A 40 13.33 -15.76 -15.15
N LEU A 41 13.93 -16.94 -15.37
CA LEU A 41 13.21 -18.12 -15.81
C LEU A 41 12.19 -18.61 -14.78
N VAL A 42 12.60 -18.73 -13.52
CA VAL A 42 11.71 -19.16 -12.43
C VAL A 42 10.58 -18.13 -12.22
N PHE A 43 10.87 -16.84 -12.27
CA PHE A 43 9.83 -15.81 -12.15
C PHE A 43 8.81 -15.88 -13.28
N LYS A 44 9.24 -16.17 -14.53
CA LYS A 44 8.33 -16.43 -15.65
C LYS A 44 7.44 -17.65 -15.41
N MET A 45 7.97 -18.71 -14.80
CA MET A 45 7.17 -19.89 -14.42
C MET A 45 6.12 -19.57 -13.35
N MET A 46 6.34 -18.51 -12.53
CA MET A 46 5.39 -18.02 -11.51
C MET A 46 4.33 -17.05 -12.04
N LYS A 47 4.33 -16.77 -13.36
CA LYS A 47 3.50 -15.72 -13.98
C LYS A 47 2.03 -15.80 -13.59
N ASP A 48 1.45 -16.98 -13.53
CA ASP A 48 0.01 -17.12 -13.22
C ASP A 48 -0.30 -16.82 -11.75
N ILE A 49 0.60 -17.21 -10.84
CA ILE A 49 0.51 -16.84 -9.42
C ILE A 49 0.60 -15.33 -9.25
N VAL A 50 1.55 -14.69 -9.93
CA VAL A 50 1.75 -13.23 -9.91
C VAL A 50 0.50 -12.53 -10.41
N LYS A 51 0.02 -12.89 -11.62
CA LYS A 51 -1.20 -12.30 -12.20
C LYS A 51 -2.42 -12.43 -11.30
N LYS A 52 -2.64 -13.62 -10.71
CA LYS A 52 -3.76 -13.89 -9.82
C LYS A 52 -3.70 -13.02 -8.57
N ASN A 53 -2.54 -12.93 -7.92
CA ASN A 53 -2.38 -12.12 -6.71
C ASN A 53 -2.53 -10.62 -7.00
N MET A 54 -1.96 -10.11 -8.11
CA MET A 54 -2.13 -8.73 -8.54
C MET A 54 -3.60 -8.40 -8.82
N ALA A 55 -4.31 -9.27 -9.55
CA ALA A 55 -5.73 -9.09 -9.84
C ALA A 55 -6.58 -9.06 -8.56
N ASN A 56 -6.33 -9.97 -7.64
CA ASN A 56 -7.01 -10.00 -6.34
C ASN A 56 -6.75 -8.71 -5.53
N TYR A 57 -5.53 -8.23 -5.50
CA TYR A 57 -5.15 -7.01 -4.80
C TYR A 57 -5.85 -5.78 -5.39
N LEU A 58 -5.80 -5.61 -6.72
CA LEU A 58 -6.50 -4.52 -7.40
C LEU A 58 -8.02 -4.57 -7.20
N ASN A 59 -8.62 -5.75 -7.21
CA ASN A 59 -10.05 -5.93 -6.93
C ASN A 59 -10.40 -5.56 -5.49
N LEU A 60 -9.57 -5.91 -4.52
CA LEU A 60 -9.76 -5.50 -3.12
C LEU A 60 -9.73 -3.98 -2.97
N LEU A 61 -8.75 -3.29 -3.60
CA LEU A 61 -8.66 -1.83 -3.57
C LEU A 61 -9.89 -1.17 -4.21
N ARG A 62 -10.32 -1.64 -5.40
CA ARG A 62 -11.54 -1.12 -6.07
C ARG A 62 -12.78 -1.28 -5.22
N ASN A 63 -12.99 -2.47 -4.66
CA ASN A 63 -14.16 -2.76 -3.81
C ASN A 63 -14.18 -1.93 -2.53
N SER A 64 -13.03 -1.42 -2.10
CA SER A 64 -12.89 -0.55 -0.93
C SER A 64 -12.94 0.94 -1.29
N GLY A 65 -13.22 1.27 -2.54
CA GLY A 65 -13.38 2.66 -3.00
C GLY A 65 -12.07 3.46 -3.06
N VAL A 66 -10.93 2.78 -3.20
CA VAL A 66 -9.65 3.44 -3.49
C VAL A 66 -9.64 3.91 -4.93
N GLN A 67 -9.50 5.21 -5.17
CA GLN A 67 -9.54 5.81 -6.51
C GLN A 67 -8.20 5.69 -7.23
N ASP A 68 -7.10 5.95 -6.53
CA ASP A 68 -5.75 5.90 -7.11
C ASP A 68 -5.19 4.48 -7.00
N LEU A 69 -5.41 3.69 -8.04
CA LEU A 69 -4.88 2.33 -8.10
C LEU A 69 -3.40 2.35 -8.50
N PRO A 70 -2.56 1.49 -7.90
CA PRO A 70 -1.16 1.36 -8.28
C PRO A 70 -1.03 0.86 -9.72
N ASP A 71 0.02 1.31 -10.41
CA ASP A 71 0.32 0.85 -11.76
C ASP A 71 0.69 -0.65 -11.77
N ARG A 72 0.38 -1.30 -12.89
CA ARG A 72 0.63 -2.73 -13.05
C ARG A 72 2.12 -3.05 -13.12
N ASP A 73 2.92 -2.17 -13.70
CA ASP A 73 4.37 -2.37 -13.83
C ASP A 73 5.06 -2.21 -12.48
N ASP A 74 4.60 -1.25 -11.65
CA ASP A 74 5.07 -1.09 -10.28
C ASP A 74 4.72 -2.32 -9.43
N LEU A 75 3.48 -2.82 -9.54
CA LEU A 75 3.08 -4.06 -8.85
C LEU A 75 3.89 -5.27 -9.31
N LEU A 76 4.25 -5.34 -10.60
CA LEU A 76 5.08 -6.41 -11.11
C LEU A 76 6.50 -6.33 -10.57
N ALA A 77 7.06 -5.12 -10.46
CA ALA A 77 8.35 -4.87 -9.83
C ALA A 77 8.34 -5.29 -8.35
N ASP A 78 7.30 -4.94 -7.60
CA ASP A 78 7.12 -5.38 -6.22
C ASP A 78 7.03 -6.90 -6.10
N CYS A 79 6.30 -7.57 -7.01
CA CYS A 79 6.26 -9.02 -7.06
C CYS A 79 7.65 -9.64 -7.28
N PHE A 80 8.50 -9.01 -8.11
CA PHE A 80 9.86 -9.48 -8.34
C PHE A 80 10.74 -9.29 -7.10
N ILE A 81 10.62 -8.16 -6.39
CA ILE A 81 11.33 -7.94 -5.12
C ILE A 81 10.92 -8.97 -4.06
N ILE A 82 9.63 -9.28 -3.96
CA ILE A 82 9.13 -10.31 -3.04
C ILE A 82 9.65 -11.68 -3.46
N PHE A 83 9.66 -11.98 -4.76
CA PHE A 83 10.21 -13.21 -5.32
C PHE A 83 11.68 -13.38 -4.95
N ASP A 84 12.50 -12.36 -5.13
CA ASP A 84 13.93 -12.39 -4.84
C ASP A 84 14.18 -12.70 -3.34
N LYS A 85 13.48 -12.04 -2.45
CA LYS A 85 13.51 -12.34 -1.00
C LYS A 85 13.03 -13.75 -0.68
N CYS A 86 12.05 -14.29 -1.44
CA CYS A 86 11.59 -15.66 -1.28
C CYS A 86 12.64 -16.67 -1.70
N VAL A 87 13.33 -16.43 -2.81
CA VAL A 87 14.43 -17.29 -3.29
C VAL A 87 15.56 -17.37 -2.27
N GLU A 88 15.93 -16.24 -1.66
CA GLU A 88 16.99 -16.21 -0.65
C GLU A 88 16.64 -16.98 0.63
N ARG A 89 15.36 -16.93 1.04
CA ARG A 89 14.90 -17.49 2.31
C ARG A 89 14.31 -18.89 2.23
N TYR A 90 14.01 -19.35 1.03
CA TYR A 90 13.42 -20.66 0.84
C TYR A 90 14.42 -21.78 1.14
N LEU A 91 13.98 -22.73 1.95
CA LEU A 91 14.76 -23.91 2.28
C LEU A 91 14.15 -25.12 1.58
N VAL A 92 14.89 -25.65 0.61
CA VAL A 92 14.48 -26.84 -0.14
C VAL A 92 14.32 -28.03 0.80
N GLY A 93 13.25 -28.81 0.61
CA GLY A 93 13.03 -30.05 1.40
C GLY A 93 12.26 -29.86 2.72
N ARG A 94 11.78 -28.65 3.06
CA ARG A 94 10.99 -28.42 4.30
C ARG A 94 9.47 -28.69 4.18
N GLY A 95 9.05 -29.62 3.33
CA GLY A 95 7.68 -30.15 3.31
C GLY A 95 6.64 -29.34 2.53
N TYR A 96 6.96 -28.18 2.00
CA TYR A 96 6.12 -27.42 1.06
C TYR A 96 6.94 -26.89 -0.11
N ASN A 97 6.34 -26.89 -1.31
CA ASN A 97 7.03 -26.46 -2.52
C ASN A 97 7.14 -24.91 -2.61
N PHE A 98 8.07 -24.45 -3.46
CA PHE A 98 8.32 -23.02 -3.65
C PHE A 98 7.09 -22.25 -4.16
N TYR A 99 6.22 -22.86 -4.98
CA TYR A 99 4.98 -22.25 -5.45
C TYR A 99 4.09 -21.82 -4.30
N PHE A 100 3.88 -22.72 -3.34
CA PHE A 100 3.06 -22.43 -2.16
C PHE A 100 3.70 -21.36 -1.28
N TYR A 101 5.01 -21.44 -1.06
CA TYR A 101 5.75 -20.47 -0.27
C TYR A 101 5.68 -19.07 -0.87
N PHE A 102 5.94 -18.94 -2.18
CA PHE A 102 5.88 -17.67 -2.89
C PHE A 102 4.46 -17.10 -2.94
N ASN A 103 3.45 -17.92 -3.27
CA ASN A 103 2.05 -17.50 -3.28
C ASN A 103 1.60 -16.95 -1.92
N LYS A 104 1.94 -17.63 -0.83
CA LYS A 104 1.63 -17.19 0.53
C LYS A 104 2.34 -15.89 0.89
N SER A 105 3.59 -15.72 0.44
CA SER A 105 4.37 -14.50 0.64
C SER A 105 3.78 -13.31 -0.11
N LEU A 106 3.40 -13.48 -1.39
CA LEU A 106 2.70 -12.46 -2.18
C LEU A 106 1.39 -12.05 -1.53
N SER A 107 0.52 -13.02 -1.20
CA SER A 107 -0.79 -12.75 -0.60
C SER A 107 -0.66 -11.97 0.72
N ARG A 108 0.33 -12.31 1.57
CA ARG A 108 0.58 -11.61 2.83
C ARG A 108 1.09 -10.19 2.63
N ASN A 109 2.00 -9.97 1.66
CA ASN A 109 2.51 -8.64 1.38
C ASN A 109 1.41 -7.76 0.82
N PHE A 110 0.65 -8.21 -0.18
CA PHE A 110 -0.46 -7.45 -0.75
C PHE A 110 -1.57 -7.18 0.27
N TYR A 111 -1.90 -8.13 1.15
CA TYR A 111 -2.86 -7.88 2.22
C TYR A 111 -2.40 -6.80 3.19
N ARG A 112 -1.11 -6.82 3.56
CA ARG A 112 -0.51 -5.79 4.43
C ARG A 112 -0.53 -4.41 3.77
N ASP A 113 -0.23 -4.34 2.47
CA ASP A 113 -0.24 -3.10 1.73
C ASP A 113 -1.67 -2.60 1.49
N TYR A 114 -2.63 -3.49 1.23
CA TYR A 114 -4.06 -3.19 1.24
C TYR A 114 -4.51 -2.55 2.56
N GLN A 115 -4.13 -3.10 3.70
CA GLN A 115 -4.46 -2.53 5.01
C GLN A 115 -3.89 -1.11 5.21
N LYS A 116 -2.70 -0.84 4.67
CA LYS A 116 -2.11 0.50 4.72
C LYS A 116 -2.89 1.49 3.83
N GLU A 117 -3.24 1.08 2.61
CA GLU A 117 -3.99 1.92 1.68
C GLU A 117 -5.40 2.24 2.20
N ILE A 118 -6.09 1.26 2.79
CA ILE A 118 -7.40 1.50 3.42
C ILE A 118 -7.28 2.48 4.58
N LYS A 119 -6.25 2.36 5.43
CA LYS A 119 -6.04 3.31 6.52
C LYS A 119 -5.78 4.72 5.99
N ARG A 120 -4.98 4.87 4.92
CA ARG A 120 -4.75 6.17 4.27
C ARG A 120 -6.04 6.74 3.69
N ASN A 121 -6.74 5.94 2.88
CA ASN A 121 -7.98 6.36 2.24
C ASN A 121 -9.06 6.77 3.24
N ASN A 122 -9.22 6.03 4.34
CA ASN A 122 -10.17 6.38 5.40
C ASN A 122 -9.76 7.65 6.14
N SER A 123 -8.48 7.82 6.47
CA SER A 123 -7.98 9.05 7.09
C SER A 123 -8.18 10.27 6.19
N ASP A 124 -7.94 10.13 4.89
CA ASP A 124 -8.11 11.22 3.94
C ASP A 124 -9.60 11.54 3.70
N LYS A 125 -10.48 10.54 3.63
CA LYS A 125 -11.94 10.73 3.53
C LYS A 125 -12.52 11.41 4.77
N GLU A 126 -12.18 10.93 5.97
CA GLU A 126 -12.68 11.52 7.21
C GLU A 126 -12.25 12.99 7.34
N ILE A 127 -11.03 13.35 6.93
CA ILE A 127 -10.56 14.75 6.94
C ILE A 127 -11.32 15.56 5.87
N THR A 128 -11.51 15.02 4.67
CA THR A 128 -12.23 15.70 3.58
C THR A 128 -13.70 15.89 3.95
N ASP A 129 -14.36 14.90 4.55
CA ASP A 129 -15.76 14.99 4.98
C ASP A 129 -15.94 16.05 6.08
N VAL A 130 -15.04 16.10 7.06
CA VAL A 130 -15.07 17.13 8.11
C VAL A 130 -14.82 18.52 7.51
N MET A 131 -13.84 18.66 6.60
CA MET A 131 -13.55 19.92 5.90
C MET A 131 -14.73 20.37 5.01
N THR A 132 -15.42 19.43 4.35
CA THR A 132 -16.61 19.74 3.54
C THR A 132 -17.75 20.23 4.41
N ILE A 133 -17.95 19.68 5.60
CA ILE A 133 -18.95 20.13 6.57
C ILE A 133 -18.63 21.56 7.04
N VAL A 134 -17.36 21.84 7.35
CA VAL A 134 -16.90 23.18 7.73
C VAL A 134 -17.13 24.17 6.59
N ASN A 135 -16.75 23.82 5.36
CA ASN A 135 -16.91 24.70 4.18
C ASN A 135 -18.37 24.89 3.75
N SER A 136 -19.26 23.91 3.95
CA SER A 136 -20.69 24.05 3.63
C SER A 136 -21.45 24.95 4.62
N SER A 137 -20.88 25.15 5.79
CA SER A 137 -21.47 26.03 6.84
C SER A 137 -21.17 27.50 6.64
N PHE A 138 -20.27 27.86 5.71
CA PHE A 138 -19.85 29.23 5.46
C PHE A 138 -20.06 29.65 3.99
N HIS A 139 -20.79 30.74 3.76
CA HIS A 139 -20.97 31.35 2.42
C HIS A 139 -19.64 31.96 1.90
N VAL A 140 -19.35 31.69 0.65
CA VAL A 140 -18.06 31.76 -0.06
C VAL A 140 -17.39 33.15 -0.20
N THR A 141 -17.81 34.20 0.45
CA THR A 141 -17.29 35.56 0.18
C THR A 141 -16.31 36.15 1.21
N GLU A 142 -16.04 35.48 2.34
CA GLU A 142 -15.12 36.02 3.40
C GLU A 142 -14.17 34.94 3.95
N ILE A 143 -13.66 34.07 3.11
CA ILE A 143 -13.08 32.77 3.50
C ILE A 143 -11.73 32.89 4.24
N HIS A 144 -10.91 33.90 4.00
CA HIS A 144 -9.52 33.91 4.49
C HIS A 144 -9.39 34.35 5.96
N GLU A 145 -10.16 35.31 6.41
CA GLU A 145 -10.07 35.79 7.81
C GLU A 145 -10.87 34.89 8.75
N SER A 146 -12.01 34.39 8.32
CA SER A 146 -12.84 33.47 9.10
C SER A 146 -12.19 32.09 9.34
N GLU A 147 -11.44 31.55 8.39
CA GLU A 147 -10.71 30.29 8.56
C GLU A 147 -9.62 30.40 9.64
N ILE A 148 -8.86 31.49 9.63
CA ILE A 148 -7.82 31.77 10.63
C ILE A 148 -8.47 31.98 12.02
N PHE A 149 -9.59 32.64 12.05
CA PHE A 149 -10.33 32.88 13.29
C PHE A 149 -10.86 31.56 13.89
N ILE A 150 -11.49 30.74 13.10
CA ILE A 150 -11.98 29.39 13.53
C ILE A 150 -10.83 28.51 14.01
N MET A 151 -9.74 28.43 13.25
CA MET A 151 -8.57 27.63 13.63
C MET A 151 -7.93 28.11 14.93
N SER A 152 -7.89 29.43 15.18
CA SER A 152 -7.39 30.01 16.44
C SER A 152 -8.35 29.74 17.60
N HIS A 153 -9.68 29.82 17.36
CA HIS A 153 -10.71 29.53 18.36
C HIS A 153 -10.71 28.06 18.81
N LEU A 154 -10.41 27.15 17.89
CA LEU A 154 -10.26 25.71 18.18
C LEU A 154 -8.91 25.36 18.83
N GLY A 155 -8.06 26.36 19.11
CA GLY A 155 -6.77 26.17 19.77
C GLY A 155 -5.79 25.34 18.94
N PHE A 156 -5.79 25.53 17.62
CA PHE A 156 -4.79 24.89 16.75
C PHE A 156 -3.41 25.51 16.98
N THR A 157 -2.40 24.67 17.01
CA THR A 157 -1.00 25.10 17.00
C THR A 157 -0.61 25.61 15.61
N ASP A 158 0.48 26.38 15.52
CA ASP A 158 1.00 26.87 14.22
C ASP A 158 1.24 25.73 13.21
N THR A 159 1.80 24.63 13.68
CA THR A 159 2.00 23.42 12.86
C THR A 159 0.68 22.83 12.38
N GLU A 160 -0.32 22.74 13.24
CA GLU A 160 -1.65 22.25 12.89
C GLU A 160 -2.34 23.17 11.88
N MET A 161 -2.22 24.49 12.04
CA MET A 161 -2.73 25.48 11.08
C MET A 161 -2.07 25.37 9.71
N MET A 162 -0.74 25.21 9.68
CA MET A 162 0.00 25.00 8.42
C MET A 162 -0.45 23.72 7.69
N ILE A 163 -0.65 22.64 8.42
CA ILE A 163 -1.14 21.38 7.88
C ILE A 163 -2.58 21.51 7.36
N CYS A 164 -3.47 22.18 8.10
CA CYS A 164 -4.83 22.47 7.65
C CYS A 164 -4.83 23.25 6.32
N LYS A 165 -4.09 24.36 6.25
CA LYS A 165 -3.96 25.17 5.02
C LYS A 165 -3.45 24.37 3.85
N SER A 166 -2.43 23.53 4.07
CA SER A 166 -1.89 22.62 3.06
C SER A 166 -2.94 21.61 2.55
N LYS A 167 -3.77 21.08 3.44
CA LYS A 167 -4.83 20.14 3.06
C LYS A 167 -5.97 20.83 2.31
N ILE A 168 -6.40 22.03 2.73
CA ILE A 168 -7.40 22.84 2.03
C ILE A 168 -6.92 23.20 0.61
N SER A 169 -5.64 23.53 0.44
CA SER A 169 -5.05 23.83 -0.87
C SER A 169 -4.81 22.58 -1.76
N GLY A 170 -5.15 21.39 -1.27
CA GLY A 170 -4.95 20.14 -2.03
C GLY A 170 -3.50 19.67 -2.15
N GLN A 171 -2.58 20.27 -1.37
CA GLN A 171 -1.17 19.90 -1.40
C GLN A 171 -0.95 18.47 -0.90
N LYS A 172 -0.14 17.70 -1.62
CA LYS A 172 0.22 16.33 -1.21
C LYS A 172 1.10 16.34 0.03
N THR A 173 0.91 15.35 0.91
CA THR A 173 1.72 15.20 2.15
C THR A 173 3.22 15.18 1.88
N SER A 174 3.66 14.52 0.79
CA SER A 174 5.07 14.47 0.40
C SER A 174 5.64 15.84 -0.02
N GLU A 175 4.83 16.69 -0.63
CA GLU A 175 5.20 18.05 -1.02
C GLU A 175 5.27 18.96 0.21
N PHE A 176 4.30 18.84 1.11
CA PHE A 176 4.31 19.56 2.37
C PHE A 176 5.57 19.25 3.19
N LEU A 177 5.88 17.96 3.40
CA LEU A 177 7.06 17.55 4.17
C LEU A 177 8.38 17.94 3.51
N ARG A 178 8.43 18.02 2.17
CA ARG A 178 9.59 18.52 1.45
C ARG A 178 9.81 20.01 1.67
N GLY A 179 8.73 20.78 1.75
CA GLY A 179 8.77 22.22 2.02
C GLY A 179 9.05 22.59 3.50
N HIS A 180 8.85 21.62 4.43
CA HIS A 180 8.99 21.81 5.87
C HIS A 180 9.88 20.71 6.47
N PRO A 181 11.20 20.76 6.26
CA PRO A 181 12.14 19.71 6.70
C PRO A 181 12.25 19.58 8.22
N ASP A 182 11.80 20.59 8.95
CA ASP A 182 11.68 20.63 10.42
C ASP A 182 10.53 19.77 10.96
N ILE A 183 9.56 19.39 10.10
CA ILE A 183 8.43 18.56 10.46
C ILE A 183 8.65 17.13 10.00
N THR A 184 8.84 16.22 10.94
CA THR A 184 8.96 14.79 10.62
C THR A 184 7.58 14.19 10.24
N SER A 185 7.59 13.08 9.49
CA SER A 185 6.36 12.36 9.12
C SER A 185 5.56 11.88 10.33
N VAL A 186 6.25 11.61 11.45
CA VAL A 186 5.61 11.22 12.72
C VAL A 186 4.90 12.41 13.36
N GLN A 187 5.56 13.58 13.37
CA GLN A 187 4.95 14.84 13.89
C GLN A 187 3.76 15.24 13.03
N TYR A 188 3.87 15.15 11.71
CA TYR A 188 2.77 15.40 10.78
C TYR A 188 1.56 14.50 11.08
N SER A 189 1.77 13.18 11.20
CA SER A 189 0.70 12.22 11.50
C SER A 189 0.06 12.45 12.87
N ARG A 190 0.85 12.88 13.87
CA ARG A 190 0.36 13.22 15.19
C ARG A 190 -0.48 14.50 15.16
N ALA A 191 -0.03 15.51 14.44
CA ALA A 191 -0.77 16.77 14.27
C ALA A 191 -2.12 16.55 13.56
N LEU A 192 -2.16 15.72 12.51
CA LEU A 192 -3.41 15.34 11.83
C LEU A 192 -4.42 14.69 12.79
N ARG A 193 -3.95 13.81 13.67
CA ARG A 193 -4.81 13.18 14.68
C ARG A 193 -5.36 14.22 15.65
N ASN A 194 -4.52 15.13 16.15
CA ASN A 194 -4.95 16.21 17.05
C ASN A 194 -5.97 17.14 16.38
N ILE A 195 -5.76 17.50 15.10
CA ILE A 195 -6.70 18.31 14.32
C ILE A 195 -8.07 17.60 14.28
N LYS A 196 -8.08 16.32 13.92
CA LYS A 196 -9.31 15.52 13.87
C LYS A 196 -10.03 15.51 15.22
N ASP A 197 -9.32 15.26 16.30
CA ASP A 197 -9.89 15.21 17.66
C ASP A 197 -10.49 16.56 18.07
N LYS A 198 -9.83 17.68 17.74
CA LYS A 198 -10.33 19.03 18.00
C LYS A 198 -11.60 19.35 17.21
N LEU A 199 -11.61 19.00 15.90
CA LEU A 199 -12.78 19.20 15.03
C LEU A 199 -13.98 18.36 15.47
N LEU A 200 -13.77 17.10 15.90
CA LEU A 200 -14.84 16.26 16.41
C LEU A 200 -15.44 16.82 17.70
N LYS A 201 -14.61 17.27 18.63
CA LYS A 201 -15.08 17.92 19.87
C LYS A 201 -15.86 19.20 19.60
N ALA A 202 -15.39 20.04 18.68
CA ALA A 202 -16.09 21.25 18.30
C ALA A 202 -17.48 20.94 17.69
N LYS A 203 -17.58 19.91 16.86
CA LYS A 203 -18.85 19.44 16.30
C LYS A 203 -19.80 18.91 17.38
N GLU A 204 -19.29 18.15 18.37
CA GLU A 204 -20.09 17.65 19.49
C GLU A 204 -20.61 18.81 20.39
N ASN A 205 -19.80 19.81 20.58
CA ASN A 205 -20.14 21.01 21.39
C ASN A 205 -21.04 22.01 20.64
N LYS A 206 -21.32 21.80 19.33
CA LYS A 206 -22.02 22.75 18.45
C LYS A 206 -21.31 24.13 18.34
N ASP A 207 -19.98 24.11 18.42
CA ASP A 207 -19.15 25.31 18.28
C ASP A 207 -18.84 25.60 16.78
N ILE A 208 -19.27 24.68 15.89
CA ILE A 208 -19.21 24.77 14.42
C ILE A 208 -20.51 24.24 13.83
#